data_da85c6a9e78679dcbbcf2c99571e99c2
#
_entry.id   da85c6a9e78679dcbbcf2c99571e99c2
#
_cell.length_a   1.000
_cell.length_b   1.000
_cell.length_c   1.000
_cell.angle_alpha   90.00
_cell.angle_beta   90.00
_cell.angle_gamma   90.00
#
_symmetry.space_group_name_H-M   'P 1'
#
loop_
_entity.id
_entity.type
_entity.pdbx_description
1 polymer ?
#
loop_
_entity_poly.entity_id
_entity_poly.type
_entity_poly.pdbx_seq_one_letter_code
_entity_poly.pdbx_strand_id
1 'polypeptide(L)'
;MPIKGVVQPDLRWIDADLRLRKYESAEGVDFALPWYQDPEILLPMDGEVKPYSKEGIAGMYQYLIEHGEMYLIEYREGDRFVPIGDVTFWQGDMPITIGRKDLHGRGIGKKVVRNLIERGRKLGYSELRIQEIYDFNLPSQRMFEACGFRRADRTPAGWSYVLRLDGEAQKVE
;
A
#
# COMPACT_ATOMS: atom_id res chain seq x y z
N MET A 1 -14.47 0.62 12.52
CA MET A 1 -13.48 -0.43 12.15
C MET A 1 -13.71 -0.76 10.68
N PRO A 2 -12.77 -0.44 9.79
CA PRO A 2 -12.94 -0.64 8.34
C PRO A 2 -13.03 -2.13 7.97
N ILE A 3 -12.36 -2.99 8.73
CA ILE A 3 -12.49 -4.44 8.61
C ILE A 3 -13.33 -4.90 9.81
N LYS A 4 -14.48 -5.50 9.52
CA LYS A 4 -15.45 -5.90 10.55
C LYS A 4 -14.82 -6.83 11.59
N GLY A 5 -14.93 -6.43 12.87
CA GLY A 5 -14.43 -7.23 13.99
C GLY A 5 -12.91 -7.18 14.19
N VAL A 6 -12.20 -6.34 13.43
CA VAL A 6 -10.74 -6.26 13.47
C VAL A 6 -10.31 -4.88 13.98
N VAL A 7 -9.45 -4.87 14.99
CA VAL A 7 -8.82 -3.64 15.50
C VAL A 7 -7.54 -3.39 14.69
N GLN A 8 -7.46 -2.22 14.06
CA GLN A 8 -6.27 -1.79 13.36
C GLN A 8 -5.16 -1.47 14.36
N PRO A 9 -3.95 -2.03 14.21
CA PRO A 9 -2.80 -1.64 15.03
C PRO A 9 -2.41 -0.18 14.80
N ASP A 10 -2.01 0.52 15.85
CA ASP A 10 -1.49 1.89 15.73
C ASP A 10 -0.12 1.94 15.05
N LEU A 11 0.71 0.92 15.30
CA LEU A 11 2.06 0.77 14.73
C LEU A 11 2.31 -0.67 14.27
N ARG A 12 2.99 -0.81 13.14
CA ARG A 12 3.53 -2.07 12.64
C ARG A 12 4.99 -1.84 12.24
N TRP A 13 5.91 -2.38 13.01
CA TRP A 13 7.33 -2.31 12.71
C TRP A 13 7.71 -3.29 11.59
N ILE A 14 8.47 -2.81 10.63
CA ILE A 14 9.02 -3.62 9.53
C ILE A 14 10.49 -3.91 9.81
N ASP A 15 11.27 -2.88 10.08
CA ASP A 15 12.66 -2.97 10.54
C ASP A 15 13.01 -1.75 11.40
N ALA A 16 14.28 -1.55 11.73
CA ALA A 16 14.72 -0.45 12.59
C ALA A 16 14.46 0.95 12.00
N ASP A 17 14.34 1.05 10.68
CA ASP A 17 14.22 2.32 9.95
C ASP A 17 12.89 2.50 9.22
N LEU A 18 12.04 1.46 9.21
CA LEU A 18 10.80 1.45 8.45
C LEU A 18 9.64 0.92 9.30
N ARG A 19 8.54 1.67 9.32
CA ARG A 19 7.32 1.28 10.05
C ARG A 19 6.06 1.78 9.34
N LEU A 20 4.93 1.18 9.68
CA LEU A 20 3.61 1.64 9.30
C LEU A 20 2.94 2.24 10.54
N ARG A 21 2.45 3.46 10.42
CA ARG A 21 1.69 4.14 11.47
C ARG A 21 0.27 4.41 10.98
N LYS A 22 -0.70 4.02 11.79
CA LYS A 22 -2.10 4.29 11.50
C LYS A 22 -2.30 5.78 11.21
N TYR A 23 -2.95 6.08 10.09
CA TYR A 23 -3.32 7.45 9.75
C TYR A 23 -4.57 7.88 10.52
N GLU A 24 -4.54 9.09 11.06
CA GLU A 24 -5.67 9.73 11.72
C GLU A 24 -6.09 10.99 10.96
N SER A 25 -7.38 11.11 10.64
CA SER A 25 -7.91 12.23 9.82
C SER A 25 -7.56 13.60 10.39
N ALA A 26 -7.44 13.71 11.72
CA ALA A 26 -7.13 14.96 12.40
C ALA A 26 -5.74 15.53 12.06
N GLU A 27 -4.82 14.71 11.56
CA GLU A 27 -3.47 15.17 11.17
C GLU A 27 -3.43 15.87 9.80
N GLY A 28 -4.53 15.81 9.05
CA GLY A 28 -4.63 16.43 7.72
C GLY A 28 -3.82 15.70 6.66
N VAL A 29 -3.62 16.35 5.51
CA VAL A 29 -3.00 15.75 4.33
C VAL A 29 -1.87 16.59 3.71
N ASP A 30 -1.43 17.65 4.38
CA ASP A 30 -0.43 18.58 3.83
C ASP A 30 0.90 17.89 3.49
N PHE A 31 1.30 16.90 4.29
CA PHE A 31 2.51 16.10 4.04
C PHE A 31 2.45 15.32 2.73
N ALA A 32 1.26 14.96 2.26
CA ALA A 32 1.06 14.16 1.05
C ALA A 32 0.93 15.00 -0.24
N LEU A 33 0.70 16.31 -0.13
CA LEU A 33 0.56 17.20 -1.29
C LEU A 33 1.72 17.07 -2.29
N PRO A 34 3.00 17.08 -1.87
CA PRO A 34 4.11 16.94 -2.82
C PRO A 34 4.08 15.62 -3.59
N TRP A 35 3.55 14.54 -2.99
CA TRP A 35 3.46 13.24 -3.65
C TRP A 35 2.40 13.23 -4.74
N TYR A 36 1.21 13.71 -4.41
CA TYR A 36 0.04 13.69 -5.29
C TYR A 36 -0.04 14.88 -6.24
N GLN A 37 1.03 15.67 -6.33
CA GLN A 37 1.21 16.71 -7.32
C GLN A 37 2.44 16.46 -8.21
N ASP A 38 3.20 15.40 -7.95
CA ASP A 38 4.38 15.04 -8.73
C ASP A 38 4.00 14.19 -9.95
N PRO A 39 4.30 14.64 -11.18
CA PRO A 39 4.00 13.89 -12.39
C PRO A 39 4.61 12.49 -12.43
N GLU A 40 5.78 12.29 -11.85
CA GLU A 40 6.47 10.99 -11.83
C GLU A 40 5.81 9.99 -10.87
N ILE A 41 5.06 10.49 -9.89
CA ILE A 41 4.25 9.66 -9.00
C ILE A 41 2.88 9.37 -9.64
N LEU A 42 2.24 10.40 -10.20
CA LEU A 42 0.88 10.29 -10.73
C LEU A 42 0.79 9.44 -12.00
N LEU A 43 1.75 9.56 -12.90
CA LEU A 43 1.68 8.86 -14.19
C LEU A 43 1.61 7.34 -14.06
N PRO A 44 2.47 6.67 -13.26
CA PRO A 44 2.33 5.23 -13.04
C PRO A 44 1.07 4.84 -12.27
N MET A 45 0.61 5.71 -11.37
CA MET A 45 -0.51 5.45 -10.47
C MET A 45 -1.87 5.59 -11.19
N ASP A 46 -2.06 6.71 -11.89
CA ASP A 46 -3.35 7.07 -12.48
C ASP A 46 -3.40 6.97 -14.01
N GLY A 47 -2.24 6.82 -14.67
CA GLY A 47 -2.14 6.85 -16.13
C GLY A 47 -2.24 8.24 -16.73
N GLU A 48 -2.38 9.27 -15.92
CA GLU A 48 -2.43 10.66 -16.33
C GLU A 48 -1.75 11.56 -15.29
N VAL A 49 -1.33 12.73 -15.74
CA VAL A 49 -0.74 13.75 -14.87
C VAL A 49 -1.79 14.79 -14.52
N LYS A 50 -2.63 14.45 -13.53
CA LYS A 50 -3.65 15.36 -13.00
C LYS A 50 -3.40 15.57 -11.51
N PRO A 51 -2.76 16.69 -11.13
CA PRO A 51 -2.45 16.94 -9.72
C PRO A 51 -3.70 16.93 -8.83
N TYR A 52 -3.60 16.31 -7.69
CA TYR A 52 -4.65 16.31 -6.69
C TYR A 52 -4.68 17.65 -5.95
N SER A 53 -5.86 18.15 -5.67
CA SER A 53 -6.04 19.21 -4.67
C SER A 53 -5.93 18.62 -3.26
N LYS A 54 -5.74 19.49 -2.26
CA LYS A 54 -5.80 19.09 -0.86
C LYS A 54 -7.12 18.39 -0.51
N GLU A 55 -8.23 18.94 -0.99
CA GLU A 55 -9.56 18.36 -0.83
C GLU A 55 -9.70 17.00 -1.51
N GLY A 56 -9.08 16.83 -2.69
CA GLY A 56 -9.03 15.57 -3.42
C GLY A 56 -8.29 14.49 -2.66
N ILE A 57 -7.14 14.81 -2.06
CA ILE A 57 -6.38 13.88 -1.21
C ILE A 57 -7.18 13.53 0.05
N ALA A 58 -7.79 14.52 0.71
CA ALA A 58 -8.60 14.29 1.90
C ALA A 58 -9.79 13.36 1.61
N GLY A 59 -10.46 13.54 0.47
CA GLY A 59 -11.54 12.66 0.04
C GLY A 59 -11.07 11.25 -0.26
N MET A 60 -9.93 11.09 -0.92
CA MET A 60 -9.31 9.78 -1.18
C MET A 60 -8.94 9.07 0.14
N TYR A 61 -8.31 9.77 1.06
CA TYR A 61 -7.92 9.21 2.35
C TYR A 61 -9.15 8.81 3.19
N GLN A 62 -10.21 9.61 3.15
CA GLN A 62 -11.47 9.25 3.81
C GLN A 62 -12.06 7.94 3.25
N TYR A 63 -12.08 7.80 1.92
CA TYR A 63 -12.49 6.55 1.27
C TYR A 63 -11.64 5.37 1.74
N LEU A 64 -10.31 5.53 1.78
CA LEU A 64 -9.38 4.47 2.17
C LEU A 64 -9.56 4.06 3.64
N ILE A 65 -9.78 5.01 4.55
CA ILE A 65 -10.07 4.73 5.98
C ILE A 65 -11.35 3.91 6.13
N GLU A 66 -12.35 4.16 5.31
CA GLU A 66 -13.64 3.47 5.36
C GLU A 66 -13.56 2.04 4.82
N HIS A 67 -12.63 1.76 3.90
CA HIS A 67 -12.51 0.47 3.21
C HIS A 67 -11.44 -0.45 3.78
N GLY A 68 -10.41 0.08 4.40
CA GLY A 68 -9.29 -0.73 4.88
C GLY A 68 -8.49 -0.08 6.01
N GLU A 69 -7.48 -0.80 6.44
CA GLU A 69 -6.50 -0.31 7.41
C GLU A 69 -5.51 0.62 6.69
N MET A 70 -5.72 1.93 6.82
CA MET A 70 -4.84 2.92 6.22
C MET A 70 -3.67 3.26 7.13
N TYR A 71 -2.46 3.20 6.58
CA TYR A 71 -1.21 3.54 7.24
C TYR A 71 -0.42 4.57 6.44
N LEU A 72 0.31 5.42 7.16
CA LEU A 72 1.45 6.14 6.62
C LEU A 72 2.68 5.23 6.69
N ILE A 73 3.43 5.19 5.60
CA ILE A 73 4.72 4.54 5.56
C ILE A 73 5.72 5.57 6.07
N GLU A 74 6.38 5.24 7.18
CA GLU A 74 7.32 6.14 7.83
C GLU A 74 8.74 5.57 7.78
N TYR A 75 9.69 6.43 7.44
CA TYR A 75 11.10 6.12 7.33
C TYR A 75 11.93 6.96 8.31
N ARG A 76 12.96 6.37 8.91
CA ARG A 76 13.81 7.04 9.86
C ARG A 76 14.75 8.03 9.17
N GLU A 77 14.70 9.28 9.59
CA GLU A 77 15.64 10.33 9.24
C GLU A 77 16.27 10.89 10.54
N GLY A 78 17.50 10.50 10.82
CA GLY A 78 18.16 10.81 12.09
C GLY A 78 17.48 10.11 13.26
N ASP A 79 16.95 10.88 14.21
CA ASP A 79 16.23 10.40 15.38
C ASP A 79 14.70 10.46 15.25
N ARG A 80 14.19 10.84 14.07
CA ARG A 80 12.75 10.96 13.79
C ARG A 80 12.30 10.04 12.68
N PHE A 81 11.01 9.72 12.70
CA PHE A 81 10.32 9.05 11.61
C PHE A 81 9.49 10.07 10.82
N VAL A 82 9.62 10.06 9.49
CA VAL A 82 8.91 10.96 8.59
C VAL A 82 8.05 10.17 7.60
N PRO A 83 6.85 10.68 7.25
CA PRO A 83 6.03 10.04 6.23
C PRO A 83 6.71 10.10 4.86
N ILE A 84 6.76 8.97 4.17
CA ILE A 84 7.34 8.85 2.83
C ILE A 84 6.36 8.31 1.80
N GLY A 85 5.19 7.87 2.25
CA GLY A 85 4.15 7.29 1.42
C GLY A 85 2.97 6.82 2.25
N ASP A 86 2.04 6.18 1.59
CA ASP A 86 0.87 5.59 2.21
C ASP A 86 0.55 4.20 1.67
N VAL A 87 -0.19 3.42 2.44
CA VAL A 87 -0.70 2.12 2.04
C VAL A 87 -2.00 1.85 2.79
N THR A 88 -2.95 1.24 2.09
CA THR A 88 -4.19 0.79 2.71
C THR A 88 -4.35 -0.70 2.48
N PHE A 89 -4.76 -1.43 3.51
CA PHE A 89 -4.86 -2.87 3.49
C PHE A 89 -6.27 -3.35 3.78
N TRP A 90 -6.82 -4.12 2.85
CA TRP A 90 -7.94 -5.04 3.09
C TRP A 90 -7.80 -6.26 2.18
N GLN A 91 -8.64 -7.26 2.38
CA GLN A 91 -8.47 -8.52 1.63
C GLN A 91 -8.56 -8.33 0.11
N GLY A 92 -9.38 -7.39 -0.34
CA GLY A 92 -9.67 -7.16 -1.76
C GLY A 92 -8.72 -6.25 -2.50
N ASP A 93 -7.88 -5.49 -1.79
CA ASP A 93 -6.92 -4.57 -2.43
C ASP A 93 -5.84 -4.08 -1.46
N MET A 94 -4.78 -3.51 -2.03
CA MET A 94 -3.65 -2.95 -1.28
C MET A 94 -3.04 -1.76 -2.02
N PRO A 95 -3.77 -0.64 -2.14
CA PRO A 95 -3.21 0.56 -2.74
C PRO A 95 -1.98 1.03 -1.97
N ILE A 96 -0.87 1.26 -2.67
CA ILE A 96 0.40 1.69 -2.08
C ILE A 96 1.03 2.79 -2.93
N THR A 97 1.53 3.83 -2.28
CA THR A 97 2.27 4.93 -2.91
C THR A 97 3.51 5.23 -2.10
N ILE A 98 4.69 5.16 -2.72
CA ILE A 98 5.93 5.69 -2.16
C ILE A 98 6.17 7.06 -2.79
N GLY A 99 5.89 8.12 -2.03
CA GLY A 99 5.93 9.49 -2.52
C GLY A 99 7.33 10.12 -2.56
N ARG A 100 8.30 9.56 -1.83
CA ARG A 100 9.68 10.01 -1.82
C ARG A 100 10.49 9.31 -2.91
N LYS A 101 10.72 9.98 -4.03
CA LYS A 101 11.44 9.43 -5.19
C LYS A 101 12.88 9.04 -4.90
N ASP A 102 13.55 9.76 -4.01
CA ASP A 102 14.91 9.47 -3.56
C ASP A 102 15.03 8.12 -2.84
N LEU A 103 13.91 7.57 -2.39
CA LEU A 103 13.82 6.26 -1.73
C LEU A 103 13.32 5.14 -2.67
N HIS A 104 13.00 5.45 -3.91
CA HIS A 104 12.63 4.43 -4.91
C HIS A 104 13.81 3.49 -5.21
N GLY A 105 13.51 2.24 -5.59
CA GLY A 105 14.52 1.23 -5.93
C GLY A 105 15.27 0.62 -4.74
N ARG A 106 14.86 0.93 -3.50
CA ARG A 106 15.47 0.39 -2.26
C ARG A 106 14.72 -0.79 -1.66
N GLY A 107 13.69 -1.28 -2.34
CA GLY A 107 12.89 -2.40 -1.86
C GLY A 107 11.90 -2.08 -0.74
N ILE A 108 11.63 -0.80 -0.48
CA ILE A 108 10.70 -0.37 0.59
C ILE A 108 9.29 -0.91 0.31
N GLY A 109 8.78 -0.77 -0.91
CA GLY A 109 7.47 -1.28 -1.29
C GLY A 109 7.32 -2.78 -1.03
N LYS A 110 8.32 -3.58 -1.38
CA LYS A 110 8.33 -5.03 -1.10
C LYS A 110 8.26 -5.34 0.39
N LYS A 111 9.02 -4.62 1.20
CA LYS A 111 9.01 -4.79 2.66
C LYS A 111 7.63 -4.47 3.25
N VAL A 112 7.01 -3.38 2.79
CA VAL A 112 5.66 -2.99 3.19
C VAL A 112 4.64 -4.06 2.81
N VAL A 113 4.64 -4.49 1.56
CA VAL A 113 3.71 -5.53 1.06
C VAL A 113 3.89 -6.83 1.83
N ARG A 114 5.11 -7.29 2.06
CA ARG A 114 5.39 -8.50 2.84
C ARG A 114 4.88 -8.41 4.28
N ASN A 115 5.03 -7.25 4.91
CA ASN A 115 4.50 -7.02 6.26
C ASN A 115 2.96 -7.14 6.29
N LEU A 116 2.29 -6.61 5.27
CA LEU A 116 0.83 -6.69 5.17
C LEU A 116 0.32 -8.09 4.73
N ILE A 117 1.10 -8.83 3.98
CA ILE A 117 0.84 -10.26 3.74
C ILE A 117 0.80 -11.03 5.07
N GLU A 118 1.76 -10.79 5.97
CA GLU A 118 1.74 -11.37 7.32
C GLU A 118 0.51 -10.92 8.13
N ARG A 119 0.07 -9.67 7.96
CA ARG A 119 -1.20 -9.20 8.52
C ARG A 119 -2.37 -10.04 8.03
N GLY A 120 -2.44 -10.29 6.73
CA GLY A 120 -3.47 -11.13 6.12
C GLY A 120 -3.48 -12.55 6.68
N ARG A 121 -2.30 -13.16 6.83
CA ARG A 121 -2.17 -14.49 7.46
C ARG A 121 -2.70 -14.52 8.90
N LYS A 122 -2.34 -13.52 9.69
CA LYS A 122 -2.81 -13.39 11.08
C LYS A 122 -4.32 -13.18 11.18
N LEU A 123 -4.93 -12.55 10.18
CA LEU A 123 -6.37 -12.39 10.10
C LEU A 123 -7.09 -13.64 9.59
N GLY A 124 -6.36 -14.67 9.17
CA GLY A 124 -6.92 -15.94 8.68
C GLY A 124 -7.43 -15.86 7.24
N TYR A 125 -6.99 -14.90 6.45
CA TYR A 125 -7.37 -14.81 5.04
C TYR A 125 -6.75 -15.95 4.24
N SER A 126 -7.55 -16.58 3.35
CA SER A 126 -7.07 -17.61 2.44
C SER A 126 -6.37 -17.06 1.21
N GLU A 127 -6.67 -15.83 0.87
CA GLU A 127 -6.05 -15.10 -0.24
C GLU A 127 -6.08 -13.59 -0.02
N LEU A 128 -5.17 -12.89 -0.72
CA LEU A 128 -5.17 -11.44 -0.87
C LEU A 128 -5.31 -11.10 -2.35
N ARG A 129 -5.95 -9.97 -2.64
CA ARG A 129 -6.16 -9.49 -4.01
C ARG A 129 -5.62 -8.09 -4.19
N ILE A 130 -5.28 -7.76 -5.43
CA ILE A 130 -5.08 -6.41 -5.95
C ILE A 130 -6.08 -6.23 -7.07
N GLN A 131 -6.90 -5.18 -7.01
CA GLN A 131 -8.00 -4.98 -7.94
C GLN A 131 -7.53 -4.76 -9.37
N GLU A 132 -6.53 -3.90 -9.54
CA GLU A 132 -5.98 -3.59 -10.85
C GLU A 132 -4.57 -3.02 -10.73
N ILE A 133 -3.66 -3.54 -11.56
CA ILE A 133 -2.38 -2.89 -11.85
C ILE A 133 -2.37 -2.61 -13.35
N TYR A 134 -2.18 -1.35 -13.72
CA TYR A 134 -2.15 -0.93 -15.12
C TYR A 134 -1.04 -1.60 -15.91
N ASP A 135 -1.29 -1.87 -17.19
CA ASP A 135 -0.31 -2.53 -18.09
C ASP A 135 1.03 -1.77 -18.17
N PHE A 136 1.00 -0.45 -18.06
CA PHE A 136 2.20 0.38 -18.10
C PHE A 136 2.90 0.53 -16.74
N ASN A 137 2.26 0.16 -15.64
CA ASN A 137 2.85 0.27 -14.29
C ASN A 137 3.78 -0.92 -13.98
N LEU A 138 4.90 -1.00 -14.70
CA LEU A 138 5.87 -2.07 -14.55
C LEU A 138 6.49 -2.17 -13.15
N PRO A 139 6.81 -1.06 -12.46
CA PRO A 139 7.33 -1.14 -11.09
C PRO A 139 6.39 -1.85 -10.12
N SER A 140 5.09 -1.53 -10.16
CA SER A 140 4.09 -2.20 -9.31
C SER A 140 3.94 -3.68 -9.66
N GLN A 141 3.89 -4.02 -10.95
CA GLN A 141 3.83 -5.42 -11.38
C GLN A 141 4.99 -6.22 -10.82
N ARG A 142 6.22 -5.73 -11.00
CA ARG A 142 7.43 -6.40 -10.49
C ARG A 142 7.45 -6.52 -8.97
N MET A 143 7.01 -5.48 -8.27
CA MET A 143 6.96 -5.46 -6.81
C MET A 143 5.99 -6.52 -6.27
N PHE A 144 4.75 -6.54 -6.75
CA PHE A 144 3.75 -7.51 -6.31
C PHE A 144 4.09 -8.94 -6.74
N GLU A 145 4.59 -9.15 -7.96
CA GLU A 145 5.05 -10.45 -8.42
C GLU A 145 6.22 -10.98 -7.58
N ALA A 146 7.16 -10.12 -7.19
CA ALA A 146 8.25 -10.48 -6.29
C ALA A 146 7.77 -10.89 -4.88
N CYS A 147 6.59 -10.41 -4.46
CA CYS A 147 5.94 -10.78 -3.20
C CYS A 147 5.05 -12.02 -3.33
N GLY A 148 4.97 -12.63 -4.50
CA GLY A 148 4.23 -13.87 -4.74
C GLY A 148 2.87 -13.71 -5.42
N PHE A 149 2.40 -12.49 -5.64
CA PHE A 149 1.16 -12.26 -6.37
C PHE A 149 1.28 -12.70 -7.84
N ARG A 150 0.17 -13.17 -8.40
CA ARG A 150 0.08 -13.60 -9.80
C ARG A 150 -1.14 -12.96 -10.46
N ARG A 151 -1.04 -12.68 -11.76
CA ARG A 151 -2.17 -12.21 -12.56
C ARG A 151 -3.34 -13.17 -12.45
N ALA A 152 -4.53 -12.62 -12.29
CA ALA A 152 -5.79 -13.36 -12.21
C ALA A 152 -6.67 -13.04 -13.41
N ASP A 153 -7.36 -11.90 -13.42
CA ASP A 153 -8.32 -11.54 -14.45
C ASP A 153 -7.89 -10.28 -15.19
N ARG A 154 -8.22 -10.22 -16.48
CA ARG A 154 -8.04 -9.01 -17.27
C ARG A 154 -9.01 -7.94 -16.81
N THR A 155 -8.53 -6.72 -16.65
CA THR A 155 -9.30 -5.52 -16.32
C THR A 155 -9.29 -4.54 -17.49
N PRO A 156 -10.07 -3.45 -17.47
CA PRO A 156 -10.09 -2.50 -18.58
C PRO A 156 -8.71 -1.91 -18.94
N ALA A 157 -7.82 -1.69 -17.97
CA ALA A 157 -6.53 -1.05 -18.21
C ALA A 157 -5.32 -1.88 -17.76
N GLY A 158 -5.54 -3.08 -17.23
CA GLY A 158 -4.46 -3.93 -16.73
C GLY A 158 -4.92 -5.31 -16.31
N TRP A 159 -4.46 -5.74 -15.14
CA TRP A 159 -4.77 -7.05 -14.57
C TRP A 159 -5.05 -6.93 -13.08
N SER A 160 -5.99 -7.74 -12.59
CA SER A 160 -6.05 -8.04 -11.16
C SER A 160 -4.97 -9.06 -10.79
N TYR A 161 -4.62 -9.10 -9.52
CA TYR A 161 -3.61 -10.02 -8.99
C TYR A 161 -4.15 -10.74 -7.77
N VAL A 162 -3.66 -11.93 -7.52
CA VAL A 162 -4.02 -12.74 -6.35
C VAL A 162 -2.79 -13.39 -5.74
N LEU A 163 -2.79 -13.47 -4.41
CA LEU A 163 -1.83 -14.26 -3.63
C LEU A 163 -2.62 -15.24 -2.76
N ARG A 164 -2.35 -16.53 -2.94
CA ARG A 164 -2.92 -17.59 -2.09
C ARG A 164 -2.09 -17.72 -0.82
N LEU A 165 -2.75 -17.73 0.34
CA LEU A 165 -2.13 -17.82 1.65
C LEU A 165 -2.29 -19.23 2.28
N ASP A 166 -3.26 -19.98 1.83
CA ASP A 166 -3.61 -21.32 2.34
C ASP A 166 -2.69 -22.45 1.86
N GLY A 167 -1.91 -22.23 0.79
CA GLY A 167 -0.99 -23.22 0.21
C GLY A 167 0.37 -23.36 0.89
N GLU A 168 0.76 -22.43 1.76
CA GLU A 168 2.09 -22.40 2.39
C GLU A 168 2.14 -23.11 3.77
N ALA A 169 0.99 -23.46 4.37
CA ALA A 169 0.92 -24.14 5.65
C ALA A 169 1.30 -25.65 5.59
N GLN A 170 1.57 -26.19 4.40
CA GLN A 170 1.88 -27.62 4.21
C GLN A 170 3.34 -27.92 3.86
N LYS A 171 4.25 -26.96 4.00
CA LYS A 171 5.70 -27.17 3.76
C LYS A 171 6.55 -26.98 5.00
N VAL A 172 6.10 -27.49 6.14
CA VAL A 172 6.94 -27.71 7.33
C VAL A 172 6.68 -29.12 7.81
N GLU A 173 7.25 -30.07 7.12
CA GLU A 173 7.66 -31.37 7.64
C GLU A 173 9.13 -31.59 7.27
#